data_feabacd299b8b62f4d933f62f25277dd
#
_entry.id   feabacd299b8b62f4d933f62f25277dd
#
_cell.length_a   1.000
_cell.length_b   1.000
_cell.length_c   1.000
_cell.angle_alpha   90.00
_cell.angle_beta   90.00
_cell.angle_gamma   90.00
#
_symmetry.space_group_name_H-M   'P 1'
#
loop_
_entity.id
_entity.type
_entity.pdbx_description
1 polymer ?
#
loop_
_entity_poly.entity_id
_entity_poly.type
_entity_poly.pdbx_seq_one_letter_code
_entity_poly.pdbx_strand_id
1 'polypeptide(L)'
;MSGLHGVETIELTTGTVAVQTISTAVIGLVGTAPDASGGVCASGTAGSWLLGTALDFTVKQEGRAGNKISVVAAAATEQSAQTTASLEGTTLTITLGTDEHSQVNATVERVTEVVNALGDSPVTAAVSTLNAGGAENNVVSPFSLTLSGGEDEAFPVNTPVVVAGAITQAGKLGAAGTLYPALRDIFDQTGALVIAVRAESKPKAKEAEQRAAVIKAMEALTESKGVTGYQPRILIATGYSEDDGVAKALETYAAKLRAVAYIDSPSMATPQDVVQRRASFGGRVELLRPRVSVTDDSGQTVFRPYSARAAGLRARIDYEKGWWWSKSNQDVMNITGLEQVDTFILGEQNCTANLLNMENISTIIRHDGFKHWGNRLCSSHSQWRFEPVRRTADVIEDSIQEAMLPYVDRPLDRDVADDILGSINAYMRQLKNLGAIHGGSAWLNDELNTAETLAAGQLYIDYDFGPKSPLERLTLRAMINNKLALEELTV
;
A
#
# COMPACT_ATOMS: atom_id res chain seq x y z
N MET A 1 26.81 -39.35 37.83
CA MET A 1 27.26 -38.97 36.50
C MET A 1 26.64 -39.97 35.51
N SER A 2 25.55 -39.63 34.84
CA SER A 2 25.04 -40.45 33.75
C SER A 2 25.83 -40.05 32.50
N GLY A 3 26.75 -40.93 32.09
CA GLY A 3 27.47 -40.74 30.83
C GLY A 3 26.57 -41.04 29.65
N LEU A 4 26.12 -40.03 28.93
CA LEU A 4 25.44 -40.19 27.66
C LEU A 4 26.45 -40.62 26.60
N HIS A 5 26.25 -41.79 25.98
CA HIS A 5 26.98 -42.19 24.78
C HIS A 5 26.04 -41.91 23.56
N GLY A 6 26.13 -40.66 22.99
CA GLY A 6 25.24 -40.25 21.91
C GLY A 6 25.21 -38.75 21.72
N VAL A 7 24.26 -38.26 20.90
CA VAL A 7 24.00 -36.82 20.65
C VAL A 7 22.85 -36.40 21.55
N GLU A 8 23.04 -35.39 22.37
CA GLU A 8 22.02 -34.76 23.18
C GLU A 8 21.65 -33.41 22.52
N THR A 9 20.36 -33.16 22.37
CA THR A 9 19.87 -31.85 21.97
C THR A 9 19.23 -31.19 23.17
N ILE A 10 19.76 -30.05 23.58
CA ILE A 10 19.19 -29.23 24.66
C ILE A 10 18.54 -28.01 23.99
N GLU A 11 17.25 -27.84 24.18
CA GLU A 11 16.57 -26.59 23.78
C GLU A 11 16.90 -25.51 24.82
N LEU A 12 17.67 -24.50 24.39
CA LEU A 12 17.93 -23.31 25.17
C LEU A 12 16.82 -22.29 24.88
N THR A 13 16.07 -21.89 25.90
CA THR A 13 15.04 -20.85 25.84
C THR A 13 15.61 -19.43 25.81
N THR A 14 16.91 -19.27 26.03
CA THR A 14 17.67 -18.02 25.95
C THR A 14 18.55 -18.06 24.71
N GLY A 15 17.98 -17.69 23.56
CA GLY A 15 18.71 -17.56 22.30
C GLY A 15 18.70 -16.12 21.80
N THR A 16 19.72 -15.77 21.01
CA THR A 16 19.77 -14.50 20.27
C THR A 16 18.53 -14.38 19.39
N VAL A 17 17.88 -13.20 19.41
CA VAL A 17 16.76 -12.92 18.52
C VAL A 17 17.28 -12.83 17.09
N ALA A 18 16.81 -13.71 16.20
CA ALA A 18 17.20 -13.69 14.81
C ALA A 18 16.64 -12.44 14.12
N VAL A 19 17.52 -11.60 13.54
CA VAL A 19 17.10 -10.46 12.73
C VAL A 19 16.49 -10.98 11.43
N GLN A 20 15.22 -10.67 11.21
CA GLN A 20 14.51 -11.01 9.97
C GLN A 20 14.49 -9.82 9.03
N THR A 21 14.73 -10.05 7.74
CA THR A 21 14.63 -9.01 6.73
C THR A 21 13.17 -8.56 6.58
N ILE A 22 12.94 -7.25 6.66
CA ILE A 22 11.63 -6.65 6.45
C ILE A 22 11.13 -6.83 5.01
N SER A 23 9.82 -6.68 4.79
CA SER A 23 9.24 -6.68 3.44
C SER A 23 9.71 -5.47 2.63
N THR A 24 10.33 -5.70 1.47
CA THR A 24 10.98 -4.65 0.66
C THR A 24 10.13 -4.16 -0.51
N ALA A 25 9.25 -5.01 -1.04
CA ALA A 25 8.47 -4.78 -2.26
C ALA A 25 7.05 -4.23 -2.01
N VAL A 26 6.79 -3.60 -0.85
CA VAL A 26 5.49 -3.01 -0.54
C VAL A 26 5.36 -1.65 -1.20
N ILE A 27 4.35 -1.50 -2.06
CA ILE A 27 4.09 -0.26 -2.81
C ILE A 27 2.98 0.53 -2.10
N GLY A 28 3.23 1.80 -1.80
CA GLY A 28 2.22 2.77 -1.36
C GLY A 28 1.72 3.57 -2.56
N LEU A 29 0.46 3.42 -2.89
CA LEU A 29 -0.20 4.09 -4.01
C LEU A 29 -1.28 5.02 -3.51
N VAL A 30 -1.17 6.31 -3.85
CA VAL A 30 -2.21 7.31 -3.57
C VAL A 30 -2.83 7.79 -4.88
N GLY A 31 -4.14 7.89 -4.92
CA GLY A 31 -4.84 8.33 -6.12
C GLY A 31 -6.34 8.49 -5.90
N THR A 32 -7.08 8.69 -6.96
CA THR A 32 -8.53 8.88 -6.96
C THR A 32 -9.27 7.71 -7.58
N ALA A 33 -10.49 7.49 -7.08
CA ALA A 33 -11.44 6.53 -7.63
C ALA A 33 -12.86 7.09 -7.39
N PRO A 34 -13.33 7.99 -8.27
CA PRO A 34 -14.65 8.62 -8.10
C PRO A 34 -15.81 7.63 -8.20
N ASP A 35 -15.62 6.54 -8.94
CA ASP A 35 -16.64 5.49 -9.14
C ASP A 35 -16.47 4.32 -8.15
N ALA A 36 -15.67 4.50 -7.11
CA ALA A 36 -15.50 3.45 -6.09
C ALA A 36 -16.85 3.09 -5.46
N SER A 37 -17.10 1.79 -5.37
CA SER A 37 -18.32 1.28 -4.73
C SER A 37 -18.35 1.69 -3.26
N GLY A 38 -19.39 2.39 -2.85
CA GLY A 38 -19.69 2.64 -1.44
C GLY A 38 -20.00 1.36 -0.69
N GLY A 39 -20.17 1.47 0.61
CA GLY A 39 -20.72 0.39 1.42
C GLY A 39 -22.19 0.14 1.11
N VAL A 40 -22.70 -0.94 1.63
CA VAL A 40 -24.12 -1.31 1.50
C VAL A 40 -24.75 -1.31 2.88
N CYS A 41 -25.92 -0.69 3.00
CA CYS A 41 -26.73 -0.75 4.22
C CYS A 41 -27.32 -2.15 4.39
N ALA A 42 -27.27 -2.69 5.62
CA ALA A 42 -28.01 -3.91 5.91
C ALA A 42 -29.51 -3.64 5.86
N SER A 43 -30.25 -4.55 5.29
CA SER A 43 -31.70 -4.44 5.14
C SER A 43 -32.40 -5.80 5.33
N GLY A 44 -33.72 -5.76 5.45
CA GLY A 44 -34.55 -6.94 5.49
C GLY A 44 -36.03 -6.61 5.47
N THR A 45 -36.86 -7.53 5.00
CA THR A 45 -38.31 -7.37 4.90
C THR A 45 -38.97 -8.32 5.83
N ALA A 46 -39.91 -7.85 6.65
CA ALA A 46 -40.76 -8.66 7.52
C ALA A 46 -42.24 -8.49 7.15
N GLY A 47 -43.06 -9.49 7.46
CA GLY A 47 -44.47 -9.51 7.10
C GLY A 47 -44.74 -10.21 5.79
N SER A 48 -46.01 -10.12 5.30
CA SER A 48 -46.46 -10.80 4.08
C SER A 48 -46.88 -9.80 3.01
N TRP A 49 -46.20 -9.83 1.88
CA TRP A 49 -46.56 -9.02 0.72
C TRP A 49 -47.95 -9.41 0.15
N LEU A 50 -48.36 -10.69 0.26
CA LEU A 50 -49.68 -11.17 -0.16
C LEU A 50 -50.80 -10.58 0.67
N LEU A 51 -50.54 -10.36 1.98
CA LEU A 51 -51.50 -9.76 2.91
C LEU A 51 -51.34 -8.25 2.98
N GLY A 52 -50.40 -7.68 2.26
CA GLY A 52 -50.09 -6.25 2.29
C GLY A 52 -49.54 -5.78 3.64
N THR A 53 -48.82 -6.62 4.37
CA THR A 53 -48.25 -6.31 5.68
C THR A 53 -46.74 -6.27 5.68
N ALA A 54 -46.08 -6.34 4.52
CA ALA A 54 -44.66 -6.32 4.43
C ALA A 54 -44.07 -4.94 4.74
N LEU A 55 -43.04 -4.93 5.59
CA LEU A 55 -42.28 -3.76 6.03
C LEU A 55 -40.80 -3.97 5.67
N ASP A 56 -40.22 -2.98 5.04
CA ASP A 56 -38.77 -2.95 4.73
C ASP A 56 -38.04 -2.17 5.81
N PHE A 57 -37.03 -2.80 6.41
CA PHE A 57 -36.15 -2.20 7.41
C PHE A 57 -34.78 -2.01 6.78
N THR A 58 -34.20 -0.81 6.92
CA THR A 58 -32.89 -0.49 6.39
C THR A 58 -32.05 0.23 7.44
N VAL A 59 -30.81 -0.19 7.61
CA VAL A 59 -29.86 0.50 8.49
C VAL A 59 -29.41 1.81 7.83
N LYS A 60 -29.36 2.89 8.60
CA LYS A 60 -28.96 4.22 8.12
C LYS A 60 -27.48 4.30 7.73
N GLN A 61 -26.65 3.50 8.37
CA GLN A 61 -25.21 3.48 8.15
C GLN A 61 -24.81 2.24 7.35
N GLU A 62 -24.00 2.45 6.33
CA GLU A 62 -23.41 1.37 5.54
C GLU A 62 -22.47 0.52 6.39
N GLY A 63 -22.32 -0.75 6.01
CA GLY A 63 -21.35 -1.64 6.60
C GLY A 63 -21.92 -2.90 7.27
N ARG A 64 -21.02 -3.82 7.53
CA ARG A 64 -21.33 -5.14 8.13
C ARG A 64 -21.87 -5.04 9.55
N ALA A 65 -21.65 -3.95 10.26
CA ALA A 65 -22.17 -3.72 11.60
C ALA A 65 -23.70 -3.81 11.62
N GLY A 66 -24.36 -3.36 10.54
CA GLY A 66 -25.80 -3.46 10.36
C GLY A 66 -26.36 -4.89 10.35
N ASN A 67 -25.56 -5.87 9.92
CA ASN A 67 -25.97 -7.28 9.90
C ASN A 67 -26.17 -7.90 11.30
N LYS A 68 -25.77 -7.20 12.36
CA LYS A 68 -25.97 -7.62 13.74
C LYS A 68 -27.27 -7.10 14.32
N ILE A 69 -27.99 -6.24 13.61
CA ILE A 69 -29.22 -5.63 14.08
C ILE A 69 -30.37 -6.60 13.86
N SER A 70 -31.13 -6.85 14.93
CA SER A 70 -32.34 -7.64 14.90
C SER A 70 -33.56 -6.75 15.16
N VAL A 71 -34.64 -6.97 14.42
CA VAL A 71 -35.91 -6.29 14.58
C VAL A 71 -36.95 -7.33 15.10
N VAL A 72 -37.50 -7.08 16.25
CA VAL A 72 -38.47 -7.97 16.87
C VAL A 72 -39.77 -7.21 17.09
N ALA A 73 -40.87 -7.68 16.52
CA ALA A 73 -42.20 -7.16 16.77
C ALA A 73 -43.03 -8.17 17.55
N ALA A 74 -43.52 -7.79 18.73
CA ALA A 74 -44.34 -8.61 19.60
C ALA A 74 -45.60 -7.86 19.99
N ALA A 75 -46.70 -8.59 20.19
CA ALA A 75 -47.95 -8.00 20.70
C ALA A 75 -47.76 -7.47 22.13
N ALA A 76 -48.37 -6.34 22.44
CA ALA A 76 -48.46 -5.85 23.79
C ALA A 76 -49.23 -6.87 24.69
N THR A 77 -48.87 -6.97 25.96
CA THR A 77 -49.54 -7.83 26.92
C THR A 77 -50.77 -7.18 27.56
N GLU A 78 -50.86 -5.86 27.45
CA GLU A 78 -51.95 -5.06 28.01
C GLU A 78 -53.03 -4.80 26.96
N GLN A 79 -54.31 -4.65 27.41
CA GLN A 79 -55.40 -4.25 26.54
C GLN A 79 -55.31 -2.76 26.20
N SER A 80 -55.77 -2.40 25.02
CA SER A 80 -55.75 -1.00 24.52
C SER A 80 -54.36 -0.34 24.57
N ALA A 81 -53.31 -1.15 24.44
CA ALA A 81 -51.93 -0.66 24.41
C ALA A 81 -51.60 0.07 23.11
N GLN A 82 -50.76 1.09 23.21
CA GLN A 82 -50.26 1.80 22.00
C GLN A 82 -49.03 1.11 21.38
N THR A 83 -48.92 1.23 20.07
CA THR A 83 -47.68 0.77 19.37
C THR A 83 -46.53 1.66 19.74
N THR A 84 -45.43 1.04 20.22
CA THR A 84 -44.19 1.72 20.59
C THR A 84 -42.97 1.00 20.00
N ALA A 85 -41.86 1.72 19.90
CA ALA A 85 -40.57 1.14 19.50
C ALA A 85 -39.49 1.55 20.49
N SER A 86 -38.57 0.63 20.80
CA SER A 86 -37.38 0.86 21.63
C SER A 86 -36.18 0.15 21.07
N LEU A 87 -34.97 0.70 21.31
CA LEU A 87 -33.70 0.12 20.89
C LEU A 87 -32.89 -0.22 22.14
N GLU A 88 -32.48 -1.47 22.24
CA GLU A 88 -31.56 -1.95 23.28
C GLU A 88 -30.38 -2.66 22.62
N GLY A 89 -29.19 -2.03 22.66
CA GLY A 89 -28.00 -2.54 21.98
C GLY A 89 -28.20 -2.68 20.47
N THR A 90 -28.28 -3.91 19.96
CA THR A 90 -28.49 -4.21 18.52
C THR A 90 -29.92 -4.72 18.25
N THR A 91 -30.82 -4.67 19.23
CA THR A 91 -32.17 -5.17 19.05
C THR A 91 -33.18 -4.01 19.06
N LEU A 92 -33.85 -3.82 17.92
CA LEU A 92 -34.99 -2.93 17.78
C LEU A 92 -36.26 -3.72 18.15
N THR A 93 -36.87 -3.40 19.28
CA THR A 93 -38.10 -4.02 19.75
C THR A 93 -39.29 -3.13 19.42
N ILE A 94 -40.27 -3.68 18.72
CA ILE A 94 -41.53 -3.03 18.37
C ILE A 94 -42.62 -3.72 19.18
N THR A 95 -43.24 -2.99 20.08
CA THR A 95 -44.43 -3.47 20.81
C THR A 95 -45.67 -3.10 20.01
N LEU A 96 -46.31 -4.09 19.42
CA LEU A 96 -47.51 -3.88 18.60
C LEU A 96 -48.69 -3.59 19.51
N GLY A 97 -49.39 -2.48 19.27
CA GLY A 97 -50.58 -2.08 20.01
C GLY A 97 -51.72 -3.08 19.88
N THR A 98 -52.60 -3.08 20.87
CA THR A 98 -53.76 -3.99 21.00
C THR A 98 -55.06 -3.21 21.17
N ASP A 99 -56.17 -3.84 20.83
CA ASP A 99 -57.52 -3.33 21.09
C ASP A 99 -58.04 -3.72 22.50
N GLU A 100 -59.29 -3.42 22.79
CA GLU A 100 -59.97 -3.77 24.06
C GLU A 100 -60.12 -5.29 24.28
N HIS A 101 -59.91 -6.10 23.23
CA HIS A 101 -59.97 -7.57 23.27
C HIS A 101 -58.57 -8.20 23.20
N SER A 102 -57.51 -7.40 23.41
CA SER A 102 -56.11 -7.84 23.33
C SER A 102 -55.70 -8.36 21.93
N GLN A 103 -56.44 -7.98 20.85
CA GLN A 103 -56.06 -8.31 19.49
C GLN A 103 -55.12 -7.21 18.95
N VAL A 104 -54.09 -7.60 18.22
CA VAL A 104 -53.15 -6.64 17.59
C VAL A 104 -53.92 -5.75 16.62
N ASN A 105 -53.78 -4.42 16.77
CA ASN A 105 -54.39 -3.41 15.92
C ASN A 105 -53.33 -2.47 15.27
N ALA A 106 -52.05 -2.77 15.48
CA ALA A 106 -50.94 -1.99 14.92
C ALA A 106 -50.93 -2.11 13.40
N THR A 107 -51.14 -1.00 12.70
CA THR A 107 -51.06 -0.95 11.22
C THR A 107 -49.63 -0.80 10.72
N VAL A 108 -49.40 -1.16 9.45
CA VAL A 108 -48.10 -0.99 8.74
C VAL A 108 -47.65 0.45 8.84
N GLU A 109 -48.52 1.44 8.60
CA GLU A 109 -48.21 2.85 8.72
C GLU A 109 -47.77 3.21 10.14
N ARG A 110 -48.52 2.76 11.16
CA ARG A 110 -48.22 3.07 12.56
C ARG A 110 -46.89 2.50 13.01
N VAL A 111 -46.53 1.28 12.60
CA VAL A 111 -45.22 0.68 12.87
C VAL A 111 -44.11 1.52 12.20
N THR A 112 -44.32 1.91 10.97
CA THR A 112 -43.38 2.77 10.23
C THR A 112 -43.15 4.10 10.95
N GLU A 113 -44.22 4.77 11.40
CA GLU A 113 -44.15 6.02 12.15
C GLU A 113 -43.36 5.90 13.46
N VAL A 114 -43.66 4.91 14.31
CA VAL A 114 -42.99 4.78 15.61
C VAL A 114 -41.51 4.41 15.49
N VAL A 115 -41.15 3.60 14.51
CA VAL A 115 -39.74 3.27 14.23
C VAL A 115 -38.97 4.50 13.74
N ASN A 116 -39.57 5.25 12.83
CA ASN A 116 -38.90 6.44 12.25
C ASN A 116 -38.92 7.63 13.22
N ALA A 117 -39.83 7.71 14.16
CA ALA A 117 -39.87 8.71 15.22
C ALA A 117 -38.83 8.47 16.33
N LEU A 118 -38.22 7.30 16.40
CA LEU A 118 -37.19 6.97 17.37
C LEU A 118 -35.87 7.70 16.98
N GLY A 119 -35.59 8.83 17.64
CA GLY A 119 -34.51 9.77 17.24
C GLY A 119 -33.14 9.15 17.05
N ASP A 120 -32.75 8.22 17.93
CA ASP A 120 -31.42 7.57 17.91
C ASP A 120 -31.44 6.19 17.23
N SER A 121 -32.52 5.82 16.54
CA SER A 121 -32.58 4.54 15.83
C SER A 121 -31.62 4.50 14.67
N PRO A 122 -30.73 3.49 14.59
CA PRO A 122 -29.90 3.27 13.41
C PRO A 122 -30.70 2.68 12.23
N VAL A 123 -31.97 2.32 12.43
CA VAL A 123 -32.85 1.65 11.46
C VAL A 123 -33.97 2.60 11.03
N THR A 124 -34.30 2.59 9.77
CA THR A 124 -35.52 3.17 9.21
C THR A 124 -36.46 2.06 8.78
N ALA A 125 -37.76 2.32 8.87
CA ALA A 125 -38.81 1.43 8.35
C ALA A 125 -39.55 2.12 7.21
N ALA A 126 -39.99 1.35 6.22
CA ALA A 126 -40.82 1.78 5.12
C ALA A 126 -41.86 0.70 4.79
N VAL A 127 -43.00 1.13 4.26
CA VAL A 127 -43.98 0.20 3.67
C VAL A 127 -43.33 -0.45 2.45
N SER A 128 -43.31 -1.77 2.39
CA SER A 128 -42.65 -2.45 1.25
C SER A 128 -43.40 -2.18 -0.05
N THR A 129 -42.63 -1.85 -1.08
CA THR A 129 -43.15 -1.66 -2.46
C THR A 129 -43.69 -2.95 -3.08
N LEU A 130 -43.41 -4.11 -2.46
CA LEU A 130 -43.95 -5.39 -2.87
C LEU A 130 -45.42 -5.59 -2.45
N ASN A 131 -45.94 -4.79 -1.51
CA ASN A 131 -47.34 -4.84 -1.11
C ASN A 131 -48.26 -4.42 -2.27
N ALA A 132 -49.42 -5.03 -2.33
CA ALA A 132 -50.54 -4.51 -3.13
C ALA A 132 -50.99 -3.13 -2.62
N GLY A 133 -51.50 -2.27 -3.51
CA GLY A 133 -51.93 -0.91 -3.13
C GLY A 133 -52.92 -0.90 -1.97
N GLY A 134 -52.79 0.12 -1.09
CA GLY A 134 -53.67 0.29 0.11
C GLY A 134 -53.21 -0.49 1.34
N ALA A 135 -51.95 -0.87 1.40
CA ALA A 135 -51.36 -1.68 2.48
C ALA A 135 -51.19 -0.96 3.82
N GLU A 136 -51.23 0.38 3.86
CA GLU A 136 -50.91 1.20 5.03
C GLU A 136 -51.77 0.86 6.26
N ASN A 137 -53.03 0.52 6.04
CA ASN A 137 -54.02 0.21 7.09
C ASN A 137 -54.04 -1.27 7.50
N ASN A 138 -53.22 -2.13 6.86
CA ASN A 138 -53.24 -3.56 7.22
C ASN A 138 -52.51 -3.81 8.54
N VAL A 139 -53.06 -4.72 9.35
CA VAL A 139 -52.55 -5.05 10.69
C VAL A 139 -51.33 -5.95 10.58
N VAL A 140 -50.26 -5.57 11.26
CA VAL A 140 -48.99 -6.31 11.30
C VAL A 140 -49.08 -7.47 12.28
N SER A 141 -48.64 -8.64 11.88
CA SER A 141 -48.46 -9.79 12.78
C SER A 141 -47.10 -9.76 13.47
N PRO A 142 -46.92 -10.34 14.67
CA PRO A 142 -45.61 -10.48 15.30
C PRO A 142 -44.58 -11.14 14.38
N PHE A 143 -43.36 -10.65 14.41
CA PHE A 143 -42.24 -11.19 13.61
C PHE A 143 -40.89 -11.01 14.33
N SER A 144 -39.89 -11.72 13.86
CA SER A 144 -38.47 -11.52 14.19
C SER A 144 -37.66 -11.57 12.93
N LEU A 145 -36.79 -10.59 12.75
CA LEU A 145 -35.97 -10.42 11.56
C LEU A 145 -34.56 -9.99 11.98
N THR A 146 -33.53 -10.61 11.42
CA THR A 146 -32.14 -10.11 11.49
C THR A 146 -31.82 -9.49 10.16
N LEU A 147 -31.33 -8.25 10.17
CA LEU A 147 -30.94 -7.55 8.96
C LEU A 147 -29.67 -8.16 8.36
N SER A 148 -29.53 -8.08 7.06
CA SER A 148 -28.43 -8.70 6.33
C SER A 148 -28.04 -7.92 5.07
N GLY A 149 -26.97 -8.34 4.40
CA GLY A 149 -26.52 -7.72 3.15
C GLY A 149 -25.72 -6.44 3.33
N GLY A 150 -25.45 -6.01 4.58
CA GLY A 150 -24.56 -4.88 4.83
C GLY A 150 -23.12 -5.22 4.49
N GLU A 151 -22.48 -4.37 3.70
CA GLU A 151 -21.06 -4.48 3.33
C GLU A 151 -20.31 -3.19 3.64
N ASP A 152 -19.10 -3.34 4.17
CA ASP A 152 -18.20 -2.21 4.39
C ASP A 152 -17.73 -1.63 3.05
N GLU A 153 -17.47 -0.33 3.02
CA GLU A 153 -16.84 0.30 1.87
C GLU A 153 -15.45 -0.34 1.65
N ALA A 154 -15.20 -0.85 0.44
CA ALA A 154 -13.99 -1.58 0.15
C ALA A 154 -12.72 -0.71 0.19
N PHE A 155 -12.86 0.56 -0.21
CA PHE A 155 -11.78 1.54 -0.24
C PHE A 155 -12.25 2.87 0.39
N PRO A 156 -12.31 2.96 1.73
CA PRO A 156 -12.70 4.21 2.39
C PRO A 156 -11.70 5.33 2.07
N VAL A 157 -12.22 6.57 2.02
CA VAL A 157 -11.38 7.76 1.75
C VAL A 157 -10.33 7.92 2.85
N ASN A 158 -9.10 8.24 2.45
CA ASN A 158 -7.95 8.46 3.34
C ASN A 158 -7.66 7.28 4.29
N THR A 159 -7.99 6.07 3.87
CA THR A 159 -7.73 4.86 4.64
C THR A 159 -6.82 3.91 3.85
N PRO A 160 -5.75 3.38 4.45
CA PRO A 160 -4.87 2.44 3.76
C PRO A 160 -5.56 1.08 3.63
N VAL A 161 -5.64 0.58 2.40
CA VAL A 161 -6.23 -0.73 2.07
C VAL A 161 -5.19 -1.58 1.35
N VAL A 162 -5.04 -2.84 1.80
CA VAL A 162 -4.14 -3.80 1.16
C VAL A 162 -4.80 -4.40 -0.08
N VAL A 163 -4.10 -4.30 -1.21
CA VAL A 163 -4.44 -5.01 -2.45
C VAL A 163 -3.28 -5.97 -2.76
N ALA A 164 -3.52 -7.26 -2.64
CA ALA A 164 -2.49 -8.29 -2.79
C ALA A 164 -2.69 -9.09 -4.08
N GLY A 165 -1.74 -8.96 -5.01
CA GLY A 165 -1.50 -9.90 -6.12
C GLY A 165 -2.57 -10.02 -7.20
N ALA A 166 -3.79 -9.48 -7.01
CA ALA A 166 -4.89 -9.67 -7.96
C ALA A 166 -5.71 -8.41 -8.18
N ILE A 167 -6.02 -8.13 -9.45
CA ILE A 167 -6.84 -7.00 -9.88
C ILE A 167 -8.33 -7.12 -9.47
N THR A 168 -8.78 -8.32 -9.06
CA THR A 168 -10.19 -8.57 -8.71
C THR A 168 -10.71 -7.69 -7.59
N GLN A 169 -9.89 -7.41 -6.56
CA GLN A 169 -10.26 -6.47 -5.49
C GLN A 169 -10.34 -5.02 -6.02
N ALA A 170 -9.49 -4.67 -6.98
CA ALA A 170 -9.45 -3.35 -7.58
C ALA A 170 -10.71 -3.05 -8.42
N GLY A 171 -11.49 -4.05 -8.83
CA GLY A 171 -12.76 -3.87 -9.53
C GLY A 171 -13.77 -3.00 -8.77
N LYS A 172 -13.71 -3.00 -7.42
CA LYS A 172 -14.55 -2.15 -6.57
C LYS A 172 -14.18 -0.64 -6.61
N LEU A 173 -13.02 -0.29 -7.20
CA LEU A 173 -12.61 1.12 -7.42
C LEU A 173 -13.33 1.78 -8.61
N GLY A 174 -13.94 0.99 -9.49
CA GLY A 174 -14.49 1.48 -10.75
C GLY A 174 -13.39 1.83 -11.76
N ALA A 175 -13.77 2.24 -12.94
CA ALA A 175 -12.84 2.52 -14.04
C ALA A 175 -12.28 3.94 -14.05
N ALA A 176 -12.98 4.89 -13.43
CA ALA A 176 -12.58 6.30 -13.41
C ALA A 176 -11.56 6.60 -12.31
N GLY A 177 -10.75 7.65 -12.53
CA GLY A 177 -9.70 8.07 -11.61
C GLY A 177 -8.35 7.46 -11.93
N THR A 178 -7.44 7.47 -10.96
CA THR A 178 -6.04 7.04 -11.16
C THR A 178 -5.68 5.73 -10.47
N LEU A 179 -6.44 5.29 -9.44
CA LEU A 179 -6.10 4.10 -8.66
C LEU A 179 -6.21 2.81 -9.47
N TYR A 180 -7.34 2.58 -10.13
CA TYR A 180 -7.54 1.34 -10.88
C TYR A 180 -6.54 1.18 -12.03
N PRO A 181 -6.31 2.20 -12.89
CA PRO A 181 -5.28 2.10 -13.92
C PRO A 181 -3.88 1.88 -13.37
N ALA A 182 -3.52 2.53 -12.24
CA ALA A 182 -2.21 2.37 -11.62
C ALA A 182 -2.00 0.96 -11.05
N LEU A 183 -3.02 0.38 -10.39
CA LEU A 183 -2.97 -1.01 -9.92
C LEU A 183 -2.78 -2.00 -11.06
N ARG A 184 -3.50 -1.79 -12.18
CA ARG A 184 -3.32 -2.60 -13.38
C ARG A 184 -1.89 -2.49 -13.91
N ASP A 185 -1.35 -1.27 -14.04
CA ASP A 185 0.01 -1.03 -14.52
C ASP A 185 1.08 -1.68 -13.61
N ILE A 186 0.85 -1.72 -12.28
CA ILE A 186 1.70 -2.45 -11.34
C ILE A 186 1.61 -3.96 -11.59
N PHE A 187 0.39 -4.51 -11.64
CA PHE A 187 0.16 -5.95 -11.78
C PHE A 187 0.53 -6.49 -13.17
N ASP A 188 0.58 -5.65 -14.18
CA ASP A 188 1.16 -5.99 -15.47
C ASP A 188 2.66 -6.35 -15.37
N GLN A 189 3.36 -5.94 -14.32
CA GLN A 189 4.77 -6.26 -14.11
C GLN A 189 4.95 -7.50 -13.22
N THR A 190 4.19 -7.59 -12.14
CA THR A 190 4.21 -8.73 -11.20
C THR A 190 3.06 -8.64 -10.22
N GLY A 191 2.68 -9.76 -9.62
CA GLY A 191 1.84 -9.75 -8.42
C GLY A 191 2.58 -9.09 -7.25
N ALA A 192 2.17 -7.90 -6.86
CA ALA A 192 2.77 -7.12 -5.79
C ALA A 192 1.81 -6.91 -4.62
N LEU A 193 2.35 -6.56 -3.45
CA LEU A 193 1.57 -6.08 -2.32
C LEU A 193 1.50 -4.55 -2.41
N VAL A 194 0.29 -4.03 -2.60
CA VAL A 194 0.04 -2.59 -2.74
C VAL A 194 -0.83 -2.11 -1.59
N ILE A 195 -0.41 -1.04 -0.94
CA ILE A 195 -1.22 -0.27 0.00
C ILE A 195 -1.83 0.88 -0.78
N ALA A 196 -3.11 0.75 -1.14
CA ALA A 196 -3.85 1.75 -1.87
C ALA A 196 -4.56 2.71 -0.90
N VAL A 197 -4.40 4.00 -1.12
CA VAL A 197 -5.10 5.05 -0.38
C VAL A 197 -5.92 5.88 -1.35
N ARG A 198 -7.23 5.86 -1.18
CA ARG A 198 -8.16 6.64 -1.98
C ARG A 198 -8.25 8.07 -1.45
N ALA A 199 -7.84 9.05 -2.26
CA ALA A 199 -8.08 10.45 -1.99
C ALA A 199 -9.53 10.82 -2.30
N GLU A 200 -10.05 11.81 -1.58
CA GLU A 200 -11.37 12.37 -1.89
C GLU A 200 -11.39 12.93 -3.31
N SER A 201 -12.39 12.55 -4.10
CA SER A 201 -12.52 13.02 -5.47
C SER A 201 -13.22 14.39 -5.51
N LYS A 202 -12.61 15.35 -6.20
CA LYS A 202 -13.14 16.71 -6.41
C LYS A 202 -13.58 16.90 -7.87
N PRO A 203 -14.53 17.79 -8.14
CA PRO A 203 -14.91 18.13 -9.52
C PRO A 203 -13.72 18.59 -10.35
N LYS A 204 -13.70 18.25 -11.66
CA LYS A 204 -12.60 18.60 -12.58
C LYS A 204 -12.22 20.08 -12.59
N ALA A 205 -13.18 20.99 -12.36
CA ALA A 205 -12.93 22.43 -12.28
C ALA A 205 -12.11 22.86 -11.04
N LYS A 206 -11.82 21.94 -10.10
CA LYS A 206 -11.16 22.20 -8.81
C LYS A 206 -9.85 21.42 -8.68
N GLU A 207 -8.98 21.52 -9.67
CA GLU A 207 -7.70 20.79 -9.70
C GLU A 207 -6.80 21.06 -8.48
N ALA A 208 -6.75 22.31 -8.00
CA ALA A 208 -5.96 22.66 -6.82
C ALA A 208 -6.51 21.97 -5.56
N GLU A 209 -7.83 21.90 -5.38
CA GLU A 209 -8.46 21.17 -4.29
C GLU A 209 -8.22 19.66 -4.42
N GLN A 210 -8.23 19.12 -5.66
CA GLN A 210 -7.90 17.72 -5.90
C GLN A 210 -6.46 17.40 -5.51
N ARG A 211 -5.49 18.22 -5.90
CA ARG A 211 -4.09 18.07 -5.48
C ARG A 211 -3.93 18.11 -3.96
N ALA A 212 -4.60 19.05 -3.30
CA ALA A 212 -4.61 19.12 -1.83
C ALA A 212 -5.22 17.87 -1.18
N ALA A 213 -6.30 17.32 -1.75
CA ALA A 213 -6.91 16.06 -1.28
C ALA A 213 -5.95 14.86 -1.44
N VAL A 214 -5.19 14.78 -2.55
CA VAL A 214 -4.17 13.75 -2.76
C VAL A 214 -3.03 13.88 -1.75
N ILE A 215 -2.55 15.10 -1.50
CA ILE A 215 -1.51 15.34 -0.48
C ILE A 215 -2.00 14.92 0.91
N LYS A 216 -3.24 15.26 1.27
CA LYS A 216 -3.86 14.84 2.53
C LYS A 216 -3.94 13.32 2.65
N ALA A 217 -4.32 12.63 1.57
CA ALA A 217 -4.41 11.17 1.55
C ALA A 217 -3.06 10.48 1.76
N MET A 218 -1.93 11.12 1.41
CA MET A 218 -0.59 10.57 1.65
C MET A 218 -0.28 10.39 3.14
N GLU A 219 -0.92 11.17 4.02
CA GLU A 219 -0.75 11.07 5.47
C GLU A 219 -1.10 9.66 5.97
N ALA A 220 -2.13 9.05 5.40
CA ALA A 220 -2.56 7.70 5.74
C ALA A 220 -1.49 6.61 5.45
N LEU A 221 -0.53 6.87 4.56
CA LEU A 221 0.59 5.96 4.34
C LEU A 221 1.48 5.80 5.58
N THR A 222 1.56 6.81 6.45
CA THR A 222 2.34 6.75 7.70
C THR A 222 1.68 5.84 8.75
N GLU A 223 0.36 5.69 8.67
CA GLU A 223 -0.42 4.86 9.57
C GLU A 223 -0.56 3.41 9.08
N SER A 224 -0.12 3.16 7.85
CA SER A 224 -0.36 1.87 7.17
C SER A 224 0.17 0.67 7.93
N LYS A 225 1.33 0.77 8.61
CA LYS A 225 1.86 -0.35 9.42
C LYS A 225 0.93 -0.70 10.58
N GLY A 226 0.33 0.30 11.24
CA GLY A 226 -0.62 0.10 12.34
C GLY A 226 -1.95 -0.49 11.88
N VAL A 227 -2.45 -0.08 10.70
CA VAL A 227 -3.75 -0.50 10.16
C VAL A 227 -3.66 -1.83 9.41
N THR A 228 -2.60 -2.03 8.62
CA THR A 228 -2.50 -3.15 7.68
C THR A 228 -1.42 -4.17 8.05
N GLY A 229 -0.53 -3.86 8.99
CA GLY A 229 0.65 -4.65 9.31
C GLY A 229 1.83 -4.44 8.34
N TYR A 230 1.67 -3.66 7.27
CA TYR A 230 2.70 -3.44 6.26
C TYR A 230 3.10 -1.97 6.16
N GLN A 231 4.39 -1.72 5.97
CA GLN A 231 4.94 -0.39 5.71
C GLN A 231 5.37 -0.28 4.25
N PRO A 232 4.90 0.74 3.51
CA PRO A 232 5.30 0.94 2.12
C PRO A 232 6.77 1.38 2.03
N ARG A 233 7.45 0.84 1.00
CA ARG A 233 8.87 1.11 0.70
C ARG A 233 9.08 1.78 -0.65
N ILE A 234 8.06 1.78 -1.47
CA ILE A 234 8.01 2.42 -2.78
C ILE A 234 6.75 3.28 -2.79
N LEU A 235 6.87 4.59 -2.97
CA LEU A 235 5.73 5.51 -2.95
C LEU A 235 5.46 6.07 -4.33
N ILE A 236 4.19 6.06 -4.74
CA ILE A 236 3.72 6.63 -6.00
C ILE A 236 2.39 7.37 -5.83
N ALA A 237 2.22 8.43 -6.61
CA ALA A 237 0.96 9.15 -6.77
C ALA A 237 0.73 9.37 -8.27
N THR A 238 0.46 8.27 -8.98
CA THR A 238 0.38 8.20 -10.43
C THR A 238 -0.70 9.15 -10.97
N GLY A 239 -0.31 9.98 -11.95
CA GLY A 239 -1.18 11.01 -12.53
C GLY A 239 -1.26 12.30 -11.72
N TYR A 240 -0.63 12.37 -10.55
CA TYR A 240 -0.55 13.57 -9.72
C TYR A 240 0.89 13.98 -9.42
N SER A 241 1.85 13.06 -9.46
CA SER A 241 3.27 13.34 -9.17
C SER A 241 3.96 14.24 -10.21
N GLU A 242 3.29 14.54 -11.32
CA GLU A 242 3.71 15.54 -12.31
C GLU A 242 3.64 16.97 -11.76
N ASP A 243 2.80 17.23 -10.76
CA ASP A 243 2.72 18.48 -10.02
C ASP A 243 3.82 18.54 -8.94
N ASP A 244 4.53 19.68 -8.87
CA ASP A 244 5.68 19.84 -7.97
C ASP A 244 5.28 19.81 -6.49
N GLY A 245 4.10 20.31 -6.14
CA GLY A 245 3.59 20.29 -4.76
C GLY A 245 3.31 18.86 -4.29
N VAL A 246 2.66 18.06 -5.14
CA VAL A 246 2.38 16.64 -4.88
C VAL A 246 3.68 15.84 -4.83
N ALA A 247 4.60 16.09 -5.77
CA ALA A 247 5.91 15.43 -5.83
C ALA A 247 6.74 15.70 -4.57
N LYS A 248 6.75 16.95 -4.08
CA LYS A 248 7.47 17.32 -2.86
C LYS A 248 6.86 16.74 -1.59
N ALA A 249 5.54 16.65 -1.54
CA ALA A 249 4.86 15.94 -0.46
C ALA A 249 5.23 14.46 -0.46
N LEU A 250 5.23 13.81 -1.63
CA LEU A 250 5.60 12.41 -1.77
C LEU A 250 7.04 12.15 -1.31
N GLU A 251 7.99 13.03 -1.66
CA GLU A 251 9.37 12.98 -1.15
C GLU A 251 9.43 13.07 0.39
N THR A 252 8.64 13.96 0.97
CA THR A 252 8.59 14.14 2.43
C THR A 252 8.12 12.87 3.13
N TYR A 253 7.06 12.23 2.61
CA TYR A 253 6.58 10.96 3.15
C TYR A 253 7.54 9.80 2.88
N ALA A 254 8.23 9.80 1.73
CA ALA A 254 9.29 8.83 1.46
C ALA A 254 10.44 8.92 2.48
N ALA A 255 10.82 10.13 2.88
CA ALA A 255 11.83 10.34 3.92
C ALA A 255 11.35 9.80 5.29
N LYS A 256 10.10 10.09 5.69
CA LYS A 256 9.51 9.60 6.95
C LYS A 256 9.44 8.07 7.02
N LEU A 257 9.11 7.43 5.92
CA LEU A 257 8.89 5.98 5.84
C LEU A 257 10.14 5.18 5.44
N ARG A 258 11.29 5.84 5.28
CA ARG A 258 12.50 5.23 4.67
C ARG A 258 12.16 4.51 3.36
N ALA A 259 11.35 5.15 2.54
CA ALA A 259 10.92 4.68 1.23
C ALA A 259 11.60 5.46 0.11
N VAL A 260 11.39 5.04 -1.13
CA VAL A 260 11.76 5.76 -2.35
C VAL A 260 10.50 6.20 -3.07
N ALA A 261 10.43 7.47 -3.46
CA ALA A 261 9.34 8.02 -4.26
C ALA A 261 9.67 7.95 -5.75
N TYR A 262 8.75 7.41 -6.55
CA TYR A 262 8.84 7.45 -8.01
C TYR A 262 7.95 8.55 -8.54
N ILE A 263 8.57 9.54 -9.16
CA ILE A 263 7.93 10.78 -9.60
C ILE A 263 7.94 10.85 -11.12
N ASP A 264 6.77 11.04 -11.72
CA ASP A 264 6.62 11.18 -13.16
C ASP A 264 6.98 12.60 -13.62
N SER A 265 7.61 12.72 -14.78
CA SER A 265 7.77 13.99 -15.48
C SER A 265 6.45 14.42 -16.12
N PRO A 266 6.17 15.73 -16.24
CA PRO A 266 5.01 16.22 -16.97
C PRO A 266 4.96 15.70 -18.41
N SER A 267 3.74 15.54 -18.93
CA SER A 267 3.51 15.16 -20.32
C SER A 267 4.27 16.11 -21.26
N MET A 268 4.90 15.56 -22.30
CA MET A 268 5.67 16.29 -23.32
C MET A 268 6.83 17.15 -22.80
N ALA A 269 7.23 17.01 -21.52
CA ALA A 269 8.39 17.74 -20.97
C ALA A 269 9.68 17.42 -21.77
N THR A 270 10.43 18.44 -22.13
CA THR A 270 11.71 18.25 -22.81
C THR A 270 12.79 17.70 -21.85
N PRO A 271 13.88 17.10 -22.34
CA PRO A 271 14.98 16.70 -21.47
C PRO A 271 15.50 17.82 -20.56
N GLN A 272 15.57 19.06 -21.08
CA GLN A 272 16.01 20.23 -20.31
C GLN A 272 15.03 20.58 -19.19
N ASP A 273 13.70 20.53 -19.44
CA ASP A 273 12.69 20.80 -18.42
C ASP A 273 12.81 19.80 -17.27
N VAL A 274 13.04 18.52 -17.60
CA VAL A 274 13.17 17.45 -16.59
C VAL A 274 14.48 17.60 -15.79
N VAL A 275 15.58 17.98 -16.43
CA VAL A 275 16.85 18.29 -15.76
C VAL A 275 16.68 19.46 -14.80
N GLN A 276 15.99 20.53 -15.21
CA GLN A 276 15.70 21.67 -14.34
C GLN A 276 14.83 21.24 -13.16
N ARG A 277 13.78 20.45 -13.40
CA ARG A 277 12.88 19.95 -12.36
C ARG A 277 13.61 19.06 -11.35
N ARG A 278 14.56 18.23 -11.81
CA ARG A 278 15.36 17.34 -10.96
C ARG A 278 16.09 18.08 -9.85
N ALA A 279 16.53 19.32 -10.07
CA ALA A 279 17.23 20.12 -9.07
C ALA A 279 16.38 20.39 -7.79
N SER A 280 15.06 20.26 -7.88
CA SER A 280 14.14 20.44 -6.76
C SER A 280 14.06 19.23 -5.83
N PHE A 281 14.59 18.06 -6.21
CA PHE A 281 14.43 16.80 -5.47
C PHE A 281 15.74 16.32 -4.86
N GLY A 282 15.62 15.53 -3.78
CA GLY A 282 16.72 14.97 -3.03
C GLY A 282 16.84 13.44 -3.16
N GLY A 283 17.60 12.85 -2.25
CA GLY A 283 18.05 11.46 -2.31
C GLY A 283 17.00 10.38 -2.08
N ARG A 284 15.70 10.75 -1.98
CA ARG A 284 14.59 9.81 -1.84
C ARG A 284 13.70 9.75 -3.09
N VAL A 285 14.09 10.44 -4.14
CA VAL A 285 13.31 10.56 -5.38
C VAL A 285 14.05 9.91 -6.54
N GLU A 286 13.35 9.10 -7.30
CA GLU A 286 13.70 8.72 -8.66
C GLU A 286 12.76 9.44 -9.62
N LEU A 287 13.33 10.29 -10.48
CA LEU A 287 12.60 11.04 -11.48
C LEU A 287 12.54 10.24 -12.79
N LEU A 288 11.32 10.03 -13.28
CA LEU A 288 11.00 9.14 -14.38
C LEU A 288 10.51 9.90 -15.62
N ARG A 289 10.94 9.47 -16.79
CA ARG A 289 10.40 9.84 -18.10
C ARG A 289 10.55 8.69 -19.10
N PRO A 290 9.88 8.72 -20.25
CA PRO A 290 8.65 9.45 -20.58
C PRO A 290 7.40 8.73 -20.06
N ARG A 291 6.20 9.22 -20.38
CA ARG A 291 4.98 8.45 -20.30
C ARG A 291 5.02 7.27 -21.26
N VAL A 292 4.33 6.19 -20.91
CA VAL A 292 4.29 4.96 -21.69
C VAL A 292 2.95 4.79 -22.41
N SER A 293 2.99 4.27 -23.63
CA SER A 293 1.81 3.90 -24.39
C SER A 293 1.39 2.48 -24.04
N VAL A 294 0.12 2.31 -23.71
CA VAL A 294 -0.47 1.02 -23.34
C VAL A 294 -1.83 0.83 -24.00
N THR A 295 -2.29 -0.40 -24.09
CA THR A 295 -3.66 -0.71 -24.51
C THR A 295 -4.56 -0.78 -23.28
N ASP A 296 -5.61 0.04 -23.23
CA ASP A 296 -6.60 0.03 -22.15
C ASP A 296 -7.62 -1.13 -22.27
N ASP A 297 -8.57 -1.20 -21.33
CA ASP A 297 -9.62 -2.23 -21.33
C ASP A 297 -10.59 -2.14 -22.52
N SER A 298 -10.66 -0.98 -23.17
CA SER A 298 -11.45 -0.76 -24.37
C SER A 298 -10.72 -1.12 -25.66
N GLY A 299 -9.46 -1.54 -25.56
CA GLY A 299 -8.59 -1.82 -26.71
C GLY A 299 -7.97 -0.58 -27.34
N GLN A 300 -8.12 0.61 -26.72
CA GLN A 300 -7.54 1.85 -27.23
C GLN A 300 -6.13 2.05 -26.69
N THR A 301 -5.28 2.65 -27.52
CA THR A 301 -3.92 3.06 -27.12
C THR A 301 -4.00 4.38 -26.37
N VAL A 302 -3.53 4.39 -25.11
CA VAL A 302 -3.50 5.54 -24.22
C VAL A 302 -2.11 5.77 -23.65
N PHE A 303 -1.76 7.02 -23.37
CA PHE A 303 -0.53 7.35 -22.65
C PHE A 303 -0.78 7.41 -21.15
N ARG A 304 0.04 6.69 -20.39
CA ARG A 304 -0.02 6.64 -18.92
C ARG A 304 1.30 7.07 -18.29
N PRO A 305 1.26 7.67 -17.09
CA PRO A 305 2.44 7.93 -16.29
C PRO A 305 3.23 6.64 -16.04
N TYR A 306 4.56 6.74 -15.95
CA TYR A 306 5.42 5.57 -15.86
C TYR A 306 5.61 5.03 -14.44
N SER A 307 5.39 5.84 -13.41
CA SER A 307 5.68 5.50 -12.00
C SER A 307 5.05 4.19 -11.53
N ALA A 308 3.81 3.90 -11.94
CA ALA A 308 3.14 2.65 -11.57
C ALA A 308 3.86 1.41 -12.12
N ARG A 309 4.26 1.44 -13.40
CA ARG A 309 5.02 0.35 -14.02
C ARG A 309 6.43 0.25 -13.45
N ALA A 310 7.07 1.37 -13.16
CA ALA A 310 8.39 1.40 -12.51
C ALA A 310 8.33 0.79 -11.10
N ALA A 311 7.26 1.05 -10.34
CA ALA A 311 7.04 0.45 -9.02
C ALA A 311 6.79 -1.06 -9.13
N GLY A 312 5.96 -1.49 -10.08
CA GLY A 312 5.75 -2.91 -10.36
C GLY A 312 7.02 -3.62 -10.81
N LEU A 313 7.81 -2.99 -11.71
CA LEU A 313 9.12 -3.49 -12.11
C LEU A 313 10.07 -3.64 -10.91
N ARG A 314 10.11 -2.64 -10.02
CA ARG A 314 10.92 -2.72 -8.81
C ARG A 314 10.49 -3.91 -7.93
N ALA A 315 9.19 -4.08 -7.71
CA ALA A 315 8.67 -5.20 -6.94
C ALA A 315 9.02 -6.55 -7.59
N ARG A 316 8.94 -6.67 -8.92
CA ARG A 316 9.37 -7.87 -9.65
C ARG A 316 10.83 -8.19 -9.41
N ILE A 317 11.73 -7.20 -9.53
CA ILE A 317 13.16 -7.41 -9.33
C ILE A 317 13.47 -7.75 -7.87
N ASP A 318 12.78 -7.14 -6.90
CA ASP A 318 12.91 -7.51 -5.49
C ASP A 318 12.58 -8.99 -5.25
N TYR A 319 11.51 -9.46 -5.89
CA TYR A 319 11.06 -10.85 -5.78
C TYR A 319 11.99 -11.85 -6.49
N GLU A 320 12.41 -11.54 -7.73
CA GLU A 320 13.19 -12.46 -8.56
C GLU A 320 14.68 -12.49 -8.19
N LYS A 321 15.26 -11.35 -7.81
CA LYS A 321 16.71 -11.16 -7.67
C LYS A 321 17.13 -10.56 -6.32
N GLY A 322 16.21 -9.89 -5.62
CA GLY A 322 16.45 -9.21 -4.36
C GLY A 322 16.54 -7.68 -4.52
N TRP A 323 16.30 -6.97 -3.40
CA TRP A 323 16.24 -5.50 -3.33
C TRP A 323 17.55 -4.78 -3.66
N TRP A 324 18.69 -5.48 -3.58
CA TRP A 324 20.03 -4.98 -3.90
C TRP A 324 20.37 -5.03 -5.39
N TRP A 325 19.50 -5.61 -6.22
CA TRP A 325 19.66 -5.59 -7.67
C TRP A 325 19.11 -4.29 -8.26
N SER A 326 19.82 -3.77 -9.29
CA SER A 326 19.32 -2.66 -10.09
C SER A 326 18.17 -3.10 -10.99
N LYS A 327 17.13 -2.25 -11.12
CA LYS A 327 16.08 -2.43 -12.12
C LYS A 327 16.47 -1.87 -13.50
N SER A 328 17.62 -1.18 -13.60
CA SER A 328 18.15 -0.72 -14.89
C SER A 328 18.47 -1.91 -15.80
N ASN A 329 18.25 -1.72 -17.09
CA ASN A 329 18.41 -2.75 -18.12
C ASN A 329 17.48 -3.96 -17.95
N GLN A 330 16.32 -3.76 -17.29
CA GLN A 330 15.27 -4.78 -17.15
C GLN A 330 14.08 -4.38 -18.02
N ASP A 331 13.37 -5.39 -18.55
CA ASP A 331 12.24 -5.19 -19.44
C ASP A 331 11.04 -4.58 -18.71
N VAL A 332 10.43 -3.58 -19.33
CA VAL A 332 9.13 -3.02 -18.92
C VAL A 332 8.05 -3.72 -19.72
N MET A 333 7.21 -4.49 -19.05
CA MET A 333 6.22 -5.35 -19.71
C MET A 333 4.95 -4.57 -20.08
N ASN A 334 4.23 -5.08 -21.10
CA ASN A 334 2.91 -4.63 -21.52
C ASN A 334 2.84 -3.14 -21.89
N ILE A 335 3.90 -2.61 -22.53
CA ILE A 335 3.88 -1.30 -23.16
C ILE A 335 4.02 -1.45 -24.68
N THR A 336 3.31 -0.60 -25.42
CA THR A 336 3.29 -0.62 -26.89
C THR A 336 4.17 0.46 -27.50
N GLY A 337 4.52 1.50 -26.71
CA GLY A 337 5.32 2.61 -27.15
C GLY A 337 5.67 3.60 -26.04
N LEU A 338 6.23 4.70 -26.43
CA LEU A 338 6.62 5.82 -25.56
C LEU A 338 6.02 7.12 -26.10
N GLU A 339 5.61 8.03 -25.22
CA GLU A 339 5.12 9.36 -25.60
C GLU A 339 6.22 10.18 -26.27
N GLN A 340 7.45 10.05 -25.76
CA GLN A 340 8.66 10.65 -26.31
C GLN A 340 9.77 9.61 -26.34
N VAL A 341 10.58 9.61 -27.39
CA VAL A 341 11.69 8.67 -27.53
C VAL A 341 12.99 9.40 -27.23
N ASP A 342 13.70 8.93 -26.21
CA ASP A 342 15.06 9.35 -25.92
C ASP A 342 16.04 8.54 -26.77
N THR A 343 16.96 9.22 -27.48
CA THR A 343 17.95 8.54 -28.31
C THR A 343 18.87 7.71 -27.43
N PHE A 344 19.09 6.46 -27.86
CA PHE A 344 20.04 5.54 -27.23
C PHE A 344 20.91 4.88 -28.27
N ILE A 345 22.22 5.04 -28.11
CA ILE A 345 23.25 4.37 -28.94
C ILE A 345 24.26 3.76 -27.98
N LEU A 346 24.44 2.44 -28.05
CA LEU A 346 25.35 1.73 -27.16
C LEU A 346 26.78 2.22 -27.37
N GLY A 347 27.42 2.65 -26.27
CA GLY A 347 28.80 3.21 -26.32
C GLY A 347 28.87 4.69 -26.64
N GLU A 348 27.79 5.35 -27.07
CA GLU A 348 27.74 6.79 -27.34
C GLU A 348 27.43 7.58 -26.06
N GLN A 349 28.33 8.51 -25.72
CA GLN A 349 28.18 9.31 -24.50
C GLN A 349 27.14 10.44 -24.62
N ASN A 350 26.99 10.96 -25.87
CA ASN A 350 26.16 12.14 -26.13
C ASN A 350 24.70 11.82 -26.51
N CYS A 351 24.25 10.55 -26.40
CA CYS A 351 22.85 10.23 -26.61
C CYS A 351 21.96 10.71 -25.42
N THR A 352 20.71 11.05 -25.72
CA THR A 352 19.79 11.65 -24.74
C THR A 352 19.62 10.79 -23.48
N ALA A 353 19.50 9.46 -23.65
CA ALA A 353 19.36 8.55 -22.52
C ALA A 353 20.55 8.60 -21.56
N ASN A 354 21.78 8.70 -22.09
CA ASN A 354 22.98 8.80 -21.28
C ASN A 354 23.10 10.18 -20.58
N LEU A 355 22.77 11.27 -21.30
CA LEU A 355 22.76 12.61 -20.71
C LEU A 355 21.75 12.71 -19.54
N LEU A 356 20.55 12.13 -19.68
CA LEU A 356 19.56 12.06 -18.61
C LEU A 356 20.09 11.28 -17.40
N ASN A 357 20.71 10.12 -17.62
CA ASN A 357 21.30 9.32 -16.54
C ASN A 357 22.43 10.05 -15.82
N MET A 358 23.24 10.84 -16.52
CA MET A 358 24.26 11.69 -15.89
C MET A 358 23.64 12.70 -14.93
N GLU A 359 22.43 13.18 -15.23
CA GLU A 359 21.66 14.08 -14.40
C GLU A 359 20.74 13.33 -13.39
N ASN A 360 20.96 12.03 -13.17
CA ASN A 360 20.18 11.18 -12.25
C ASN A 360 18.68 11.11 -12.60
N ILE A 361 18.35 11.03 -13.86
CA ILE A 361 17.00 10.87 -14.38
C ILE A 361 16.94 9.51 -15.07
N SER A 362 15.92 8.71 -14.72
CA SER A 362 15.66 7.42 -15.36
C SER A 362 14.76 7.57 -16.56
N THR A 363 15.10 6.86 -17.64
CA THR A 363 14.33 6.84 -18.89
C THR A 363 14.02 5.41 -19.33
N ILE A 364 13.38 5.26 -20.48
CA ILE A 364 13.12 3.97 -21.13
C ILE A 364 13.83 3.99 -22.48
N ILE A 365 14.63 2.97 -22.72
CA ILE A 365 15.29 2.75 -24.01
C ILE A 365 14.62 1.60 -24.77
N ARG A 366 14.74 1.61 -26.10
CA ARG A 366 14.32 0.50 -26.96
C ARG A 366 15.58 -0.28 -27.42
N HIS A 367 15.76 -1.45 -26.83
CA HIS A 367 16.84 -2.39 -27.18
C HIS A 367 16.35 -3.80 -26.86
N ASP A 368 16.00 -4.57 -27.88
CA ASP A 368 15.33 -5.89 -27.73
C ASP A 368 14.09 -5.83 -26.82
N GLY A 369 13.21 -4.86 -27.07
CA GLY A 369 12.09 -4.52 -26.20
C GLY A 369 12.24 -3.13 -25.58
N PHE A 370 11.42 -2.84 -24.58
CA PHE A 370 11.49 -1.59 -23.81
C PHE A 370 12.14 -1.87 -22.47
N LYS A 371 13.26 -1.21 -22.19
CA LYS A 371 14.03 -1.42 -20.95
C LYS A 371 14.08 -0.15 -20.12
N HIS A 372 13.85 -0.30 -18.84
CA HIS A 372 14.16 0.77 -17.88
C HIS A 372 15.65 1.08 -17.92
N TRP A 373 16.02 2.35 -18.00
CA TRP A 373 17.39 2.79 -18.12
C TRP A 373 17.70 3.91 -17.13
N GLY A 374 18.30 3.54 -16.01
CA GLY A 374 18.63 4.38 -14.87
C GLY A 374 18.59 3.60 -13.56
N ASN A 375 19.40 4.00 -12.60
CA ASN A 375 19.53 3.37 -11.31
C ASN A 375 19.85 4.37 -10.19
N ARG A 376 19.71 5.67 -10.49
CA ARG A 376 20.12 6.76 -9.62
C ARG A 376 18.92 7.50 -9.06
N LEU A 377 19.01 7.88 -7.78
CA LEU A 377 18.14 8.83 -7.13
C LEU A 377 18.63 10.27 -7.37
N CYS A 378 17.77 11.26 -7.17
CA CYS A 378 18.11 12.68 -7.30
C CYS A 378 19.11 13.19 -6.24
N SER A 379 19.87 12.28 -5.64
CA SER A 379 20.85 12.58 -4.58
C SER A 379 22.03 13.40 -5.11
N SER A 380 22.40 14.43 -4.36
CA SER A 380 23.67 15.13 -4.52
C SER A 380 24.86 14.39 -3.89
N HIS A 381 24.58 13.43 -3.02
CA HIS A 381 25.58 12.66 -2.28
C HIS A 381 26.04 11.46 -3.11
N SER A 382 27.33 11.36 -3.42
CA SER A 382 27.87 10.29 -4.26
C SER A 382 27.63 8.88 -3.69
N GLN A 383 27.70 8.74 -2.36
CA GLN A 383 27.51 7.47 -1.65
C GLN A 383 26.07 6.96 -1.72
N TRP A 384 25.08 7.84 -1.69
CA TRP A 384 23.64 7.51 -1.65
C TRP A 384 22.94 7.68 -3.01
N ARG A 385 23.73 7.79 -4.06
CA ARG A 385 23.23 8.05 -5.41
C ARG A 385 22.44 6.88 -5.99
N PHE A 386 22.89 5.65 -5.76
CA PHE A 386 22.24 4.47 -6.33
C PHE A 386 21.03 4.01 -5.50
N GLU A 387 19.90 3.81 -6.17
CA GLU A 387 18.68 3.30 -5.55
C GLU A 387 18.91 1.98 -4.77
N PRO A 388 19.57 0.94 -5.34
CA PRO A 388 19.81 -0.30 -4.62
C PRO A 388 20.67 -0.12 -3.35
N VAL A 389 21.64 0.82 -3.38
CA VAL A 389 22.48 1.14 -2.22
C VAL A 389 21.65 1.79 -1.11
N ARG A 390 20.83 2.81 -1.45
CA ARG A 390 19.96 3.47 -0.48
C ARG A 390 18.95 2.51 0.11
N ARG A 391 18.32 1.68 -0.70
CA ARG A 391 17.35 0.66 -0.24
C ARG A 391 18.01 -0.40 0.62
N THR A 392 19.25 -0.81 0.32
CA THR A 392 20.00 -1.75 1.16
C THR A 392 20.25 -1.19 2.55
N ALA A 393 20.63 0.09 2.67
CA ALA A 393 20.76 0.75 3.95
C ALA A 393 19.44 0.76 4.72
N ASP A 394 18.34 1.19 4.09
CA ASP A 394 17.02 1.24 4.70
C ASP A 394 16.56 -0.14 5.20
N VAL A 395 16.78 -1.20 4.42
CA VAL A 395 16.42 -2.56 4.79
C VAL A 395 17.23 -3.04 6.01
N ILE A 396 18.54 -2.78 6.04
CA ILE A 396 19.41 -3.17 7.17
C ILE A 396 19.00 -2.42 8.43
N GLU A 397 18.90 -1.08 8.34
CA GLU A 397 18.55 -0.22 9.46
C GLU A 397 17.21 -0.62 10.09
N ASP A 398 16.17 -0.80 9.28
CA ASP A 398 14.83 -1.13 9.79
C ASP A 398 14.73 -2.57 10.28
N SER A 399 15.41 -3.53 9.62
CA SER A 399 15.43 -4.93 10.07
C SER A 399 16.12 -5.08 11.43
N ILE A 400 17.23 -4.37 11.63
CA ILE A 400 17.92 -4.35 12.93
C ILE A 400 17.04 -3.67 13.97
N GLN A 401 16.47 -2.50 13.65
CA GLN A 401 15.62 -1.75 14.59
C GLN A 401 14.42 -2.57 15.05
N GLU A 402 13.75 -3.28 14.14
CA GLU A 402 12.61 -4.14 14.49
C GLU A 402 13.02 -5.35 15.36
N ALA A 403 14.15 -5.96 15.04
CA ALA A 403 14.66 -7.10 15.80
C ALA A 403 15.17 -6.73 17.21
N MET A 404 15.55 -5.46 17.41
CA MET A 404 16.05 -4.99 18.71
C MET A 404 14.92 -4.58 19.67
N LEU A 405 13.69 -4.46 19.22
CA LEU A 405 12.55 -4.07 20.05
C LEU A 405 12.36 -4.96 21.30
N PRO A 406 12.52 -6.30 21.26
CA PRO A 406 12.41 -7.16 22.43
C PRO A 406 13.49 -6.96 23.51
N TYR A 407 14.57 -6.23 23.20
CA TYR A 407 15.63 -5.92 24.17
C TYR A 407 15.36 -4.62 24.93
N VAL A 408 14.44 -3.77 24.45
CA VAL A 408 14.06 -2.54 25.15
C VAL A 408 13.44 -2.89 26.51
N ASP A 409 13.78 -2.13 27.55
CA ASP A 409 13.34 -2.30 28.94
C ASP A 409 13.87 -3.58 29.64
N ARG A 410 14.75 -4.35 29.02
CA ARG A 410 15.46 -5.45 29.71
C ARG A 410 16.56 -4.87 30.63
N PRO A 411 16.85 -5.53 31.75
CA PRO A 411 18.02 -5.17 32.55
C PRO A 411 19.30 -5.15 31.69
N LEU A 412 20.03 -4.04 31.74
CA LEU A 412 21.26 -3.88 30.98
C LEU A 412 22.41 -4.62 31.65
N ASP A 413 22.84 -5.73 31.06
CA ASP A 413 23.97 -6.51 31.45
C ASP A 413 24.84 -6.92 30.25
N ARG A 414 25.92 -7.61 30.49
CA ARG A 414 26.85 -8.06 29.45
C ARG A 414 26.19 -9.07 28.52
N ASP A 415 25.36 -9.95 29.03
CA ASP A 415 24.72 -11.02 28.24
C ASP A 415 23.75 -10.41 27.22
N VAL A 416 23.01 -9.38 27.63
CA VAL A 416 22.13 -8.62 26.71
C VAL A 416 22.92 -7.89 25.61
N ALA A 417 24.05 -7.28 25.96
CA ALA A 417 24.91 -6.61 24.96
C ALA A 417 25.53 -7.63 23.99
N ASP A 418 26.02 -8.76 24.49
CA ASP A 418 26.57 -9.84 23.65
C ASP A 418 25.49 -10.48 22.74
N ASP A 419 24.29 -10.67 23.25
CA ASP A 419 23.12 -11.16 22.45
C ASP A 419 22.78 -10.22 21.31
N ILE A 420 22.70 -8.91 21.56
CA ILE A 420 22.44 -7.89 20.55
C ILE A 420 23.54 -7.92 19.47
N LEU A 421 24.81 -7.87 19.88
CA LEU A 421 25.95 -7.93 18.95
C LEU A 421 25.95 -9.24 18.16
N GLY A 422 25.67 -10.35 18.80
CA GLY A 422 25.55 -11.67 18.18
C GLY A 422 24.48 -11.72 17.10
N SER A 423 23.29 -11.13 17.38
CA SER A 423 22.16 -11.05 16.49
C SER A 423 22.47 -10.22 15.25
N ILE A 424 23.03 -8.99 15.43
CA ILE A 424 23.37 -8.10 14.32
C ILE A 424 24.48 -8.73 13.46
N ASN A 425 25.54 -9.27 14.07
CA ASN A 425 26.63 -9.90 13.34
C ASN A 425 26.18 -11.16 12.59
N ALA A 426 25.24 -11.93 13.13
CA ALA A 426 24.65 -13.07 12.45
C ALA A 426 23.86 -12.61 11.20
N TYR A 427 23.09 -11.52 11.31
CA TYR A 427 22.39 -10.94 10.20
C TYR A 427 23.32 -10.42 9.10
N MET A 428 24.40 -9.72 9.45
CA MET A 428 25.41 -9.27 8.48
C MET A 428 26.04 -10.46 7.73
N ARG A 429 26.33 -11.57 8.40
CA ARG A 429 26.82 -12.80 7.75
C ARG A 429 25.76 -13.39 6.81
N GLN A 430 24.49 -13.39 7.22
CA GLN A 430 23.38 -13.87 6.38
C GLN A 430 23.26 -13.03 5.10
N LEU A 431 23.27 -11.70 5.20
CA LEU A 431 23.21 -10.79 4.06
C LEU A 431 24.40 -10.94 3.10
N LYS A 432 25.60 -11.17 3.65
CA LYS A 432 26.78 -11.47 2.85
C LYS A 432 26.63 -12.79 2.08
N ASN A 433 26.16 -13.84 2.74
CA ASN A 433 25.92 -15.15 2.10
C ASN A 433 24.83 -15.09 1.04
N LEU A 434 23.77 -14.30 1.27
CA LEU A 434 22.72 -14.01 0.30
C LEU A 434 23.23 -13.23 -0.92
N GLY A 435 24.38 -12.57 -0.78
CA GLY A 435 24.96 -11.74 -1.82
C GLY A 435 24.47 -10.29 -1.84
N ALA A 436 23.76 -9.85 -0.80
CA ALA A 436 23.20 -8.49 -0.74
C ALA A 436 24.26 -7.43 -0.39
N ILE A 437 25.26 -7.78 0.41
CA ILE A 437 26.35 -6.90 0.82
C ILE A 437 27.72 -7.57 0.64
N HIS A 438 28.78 -6.79 0.68
CA HIS A 438 30.15 -7.30 0.72
C HIS A 438 30.54 -7.87 2.08
N GLY A 439 29.97 -7.32 3.16
CA GLY A 439 30.17 -7.68 4.55
C GLY A 439 29.69 -6.57 5.47
N GLY A 440 29.75 -6.82 6.75
CA GLY A 440 29.43 -5.87 7.80
C GLY A 440 29.71 -6.48 9.18
N SER A 441 29.82 -5.63 10.18
CA SER A 441 30.07 -5.98 11.57
C SER A 441 29.45 -4.97 12.53
N ALA A 442 29.19 -5.41 13.77
CA ALA A 442 28.72 -4.56 14.85
C ALA A 442 29.63 -4.71 16.07
N TRP A 443 29.81 -3.62 16.81
CA TRP A 443 30.66 -3.55 18.03
C TRP A 443 30.11 -2.54 19.01
N LEU A 444 30.52 -2.64 20.27
CA LEU A 444 30.23 -1.63 21.28
C LEU A 444 31.03 -0.34 20.97
N ASN A 445 30.38 0.83 21.11
CA ASN A 445 31.09 2.09 21.01
C ASN A 445 31.82 2.40 22.33
N ASP A 446 33.16 2.32 22.33
CA ASP A 446 33.97 2.51 23.56
C ASP A 446 33.95 3.95 24.05
N GLU A 447 33.69 4.95 23.20
CA GLU A 447 33.69 6.36 23.59
C GLU A 447 32.35 6.80 24.20
N LEU A 448 31.22 6.27 23.69
CA LEU A 448 29.88 6.64 24.11
C LEU A 448 29.34 5.79 25.27
N ASN A 449 29.84 4.57 25.47
CA ASN A 449 29.45 3.69 26.57
C ASN A 449 30.25 4.02 27.83
N THR A 450 29.89 5.08 28.53
CA THR A 450 30.48 5.50 29.81
C THR A 450 29.65 5.00 30.99
N ALA A 451 30.19 5.09 32.19
CA ALA A 451 29.45 4.72 33.41
C ALA A 451 28.15 5.55 33.56
N GLU A 452 28.20 6.81 33.15
CA GLU A 452 27.04 7.73 33.20
C GLU A 452 25.94 7.34 32.18
N THR A 453 26.32 7.02 30.93
CA THR A 453 25.35 6.64 29.89
C THR A 453 24.72 5.28 30.20
N LEU A 454 25.52 4.31 30.67
CA LEU A 454 25.01 2.99 31.10
C LEU A 454 24.08 3.11 32.31
N ALA A 455 24.44 3.95 33.30
CA ALA A 455 23.58 4.24 34.46
C ALA A 455 22.25 4.94 34.06
N ALA A 456 22.27 5.69 32.97
CA ALA A 456 21.07 6.30 32.38
C ALA A 456 20.24 5.32 31.49
N GLY A 457 20.62 4.05 31.42
CA GLY A 457 19.93 3.05 30.62
C GLY A 457 20.19 3.17 29.10
N GLN A 458 21.32 3.76 28.70
CA GLN A 458 21.67 3.97 27.29
C GLN A 458 22.83 3.05 26.90
N LEU A 459 22.64 2.29 25.81
CA LEU A 459 23.68 1.44 25.20
C LEU A 459 23.90 1.87 23.75
N TYR A 460 25.15 2.12 23.38
CA TYR A 460 25.56 2.53 22.04
C TYR A 460 26.28 1.39 21.33
N ILE A 461 25.73 0.97 20.20
CA ILE A 461 26.30 -0.05 19.33
C ILE A 461 26.49 0.57 17.95
N ASP A 462 27.71 0.51 17.47
CA ASP A 462 28.06 0.90 16.10
C ASP A 462 28.02 -0.34 15.20
N TYR A 463 27.66 -0.14 13.97
CA TYR A 463 27.78 -1.17 12.94
C TYR A 463 28.13 -0.56 11.59
N ASP A 464 28.84 -1.33 10.78
CA ASP A 464 29.15 -1.01 9.39
C ASP A 464 28.56 -2.05 8.43
N PHE A 465 28.46 -1.67 7.18
CA PHE A 465 28.13 -2.58 6.09
C PHE A 465 28.60 -2.03 4.74
N GLY A 466 29.00 -2.93 3.83
CA GLY A 466 29.41 -2.59 2.47
C GLY A 466 28.33 -2.96 1.47
N PRO A 467 27.47 -2.01 1.02
CA PRO A 467 26.47 -2.30 0.00
C PRO A 467 27.09 -2.56 -1.37
N LYS A 468 26.43 -3.35 -2.23
CA LYS A 468 26.87 -3.60 -3.58
C LYS A 468 26.38 -2.51 -4.51
N SER A 469 27.31 -1.79 -5.13
CA SER A 469 26.98 -0.83 -6.20
C SER A 469 26.67 -1.57 -7.51
N PRO A 470 25.69 -1.11 -8.30
CA PRO A 470 25.43 -1.67 -9.62
C PRO A 470 26.60 -1.41 -10.57
N LEU A 471 26.87 -2.35 -11.47
CA LEU A 471 27.83 -2.16 -12.55
C LEU A 471 27.21 -1.23 -13.61
N GLU A 472 27.38 0.07 -13.45
CA GLU A 472 26.79 1.08 -14.34
C GLU A 472 27.61 1.28 -15.62
N ARG A 473 28.93 1.16 -15.53
CA ARG A 473 29.83 1.35 -16.68
C ARG A 473 30.86 0.22 -16.78
N LEU A 474 30.83 -0.49 -17.88
CA LEU A 474 31.86 -1.44 -18.27
C LEU A 474 32.72 -0.84 -19.41
N THR A 475 34.00 -0.70 -19.20
CA THR A 475 34.95 -0.22 -20.24
C THR A 475 35.82 -1.38 -20.67
N LEU A 476 35.71 -1.77 -21.93
CA LEU A 476 36.58 -2.75 -22.56
C LEU A 476 37.64 -2.01 -23.37
N ARG A 477 38.90 -2.37 -23.17
CA ARG A 477 40.02 -1.80 -23.91
C ARG A 477 40.55 -2.86 -24.87
N ALA A 478 40.37 -2.64 -26.19
CA ALA A 478 40.85 -3.54 -27.20
C ALA A 478 42.23 -3.03 -27.71
N MET A 479 43.16 -3.95 -27.86
CA MET A 479 44.46 -3.69 -28.48
C MET A 479 44.69 -4.68 -29.62
N ILE A 480 45.17 -4.17 -30.74
CA ILE A 480 45.59 -5.01 -31.84
C ILE A 480 46.99 -5.56 -31.50
N ASN A 481 47.12 -6.86 -31.47
CA ASN A 481 48.42 -7.53 -31.24
C ASN A 481 48.95 -8.13 -32.53
N ASN A 482 49.77 -7.36 -33.23
CA ASN A 482 50.41 -7.80 -34.49
C ASN A 482 51.45 -8.91 -34.30
N LYS A 483 51.87 -9.19 -33.03
CA LYS A 483 52.81 -10.29 -32.76
C LYS A 483 52.17 -11.66 -32.98
N LEU A 484 50.85 -11.78 -32.86
CA LEU A 484 50.15 -13.04 -33.12
C LEU A 484 50.33 -13.53 -34.56
N ALA A 485 50.41 -12.61 -35.54
CA ALA A 485 50.69 -12.96 -36.93
C ALA A 485 52.10 -13.54 -37.10
N LEU A 486 53.06 -13.07 -36.31
CA LEU A 486 54.44 -13.61 -36.37
C LEU A 486 54.51 -14.98 -35.67
N GLU A 487 53.79 -15.17 -34.57
CA GLU A 487 53.72 -16.45 -33.85
C GLU A 487 53.09 -17.53 -34.73
N GLU A 488 52.06 -17.22 -35.52
CA GLU A 488 51.41 -18.15 -36.45
C GLU A 488 52.35 -18.60 -37.58
N LEU A 489 53.28 -17.72 -38.03
CA LEU A 489 54.23 -18.04 -39.08
C LEU A 489 55.47 -18.79 -38.57
N THR A 490 55.68 -18.86 -37.26
CA THR A 490 56.85 -19.49 -36.66
C THR A 490 56.59 -20.88 -36.06
N VAL A 491 55.37 -21.41 -36.20
CA VAL A 491 54.96 -22.79 -35.89
C VAL A 491 55.08 -23.61 -37.19
#